data_999972d300d9b39f48fbad119b3f6e20
#
_entry.id   999972d300d9b39f48fbad119b3f6e20
#
_cell.length_a   1.000
_cell.length_b   1.000
_cell.length_c   1.000
_cell.angle_alpha   90.00
_cell.angle_beta   90.00
_cell.angle_gamma   90.00
#
_symmetry.space_group_name_H-M   'P 1'
#
loop_
_entity.id
_entity.type
_entity.pdbx_description
1 polymer ?
#
loop_
_entity_poly.entity_id
_entity_poly.type
_entity_poly.pdbx_seq_one_letter_code
_entity_poly.pdbx_strand_id
1 'polypeptide(L)'
;MKKINVAAAIITKNNKYFIAKRNKNKHLGGFYEFPGGKQDKNETLQETVIREIKEELEVNIFVGKKLGEEYYKDEKINVHLHYFFCTIISGNIVLKEHEDSAWVSKEEFKNYNFAEGDKDIISLL
;
A
#
# COMPACT_ATOMS: atom_id res chain seq x y z
N MET A 1 20.13 5.31 9.67
CA MET A 1 18.89 4.63 10.09
C MET A 1 18.84 3.22 9.53
N LYS A 2 18.29 2.32 10.31
CA LYS A 2 18.12 0.93 9.87
C LYS A 2 17.07 0.86 8.76
N LYS A 3 17.35 0.10 7.73
CA LYS A 3 16.41 -0.12 6.63
C LYS A 3 15.29 -1.08 7.06
N ILE A 4 14.06 -0.70 6.74
CA ILE A 4 12.85 -1.46 7.07
C ILE A 4 12.22 -1.95 5.77
N ASN A 5 11.84 -3.24 5.74
CA ASN A 5 11.08 -3.78 4.62
C ASN A 5 9.60 -3.55 4.84
N VAL A 6 8.93 -3.03 3.82
CA VAL A 6 7.50 -2.76 3.82
C VAL A 6 6.89 -3.48 2.62
N ALA A 7 5.77 -4.15 2.85
CA ALA A 7 5.03 -4.81 1.77
C ALA A 7 3.70 -4.07 1.57
N ALA A 8 3.44 -3.68 0.33
CA ALA A 8 2.26 -2.90 -0.02
C ALA A 8 1.40 -3.65 -1.03
N ALA A 9 0.08 -3.45 -0.95
CA ALA A 9 -0.89 -4.11 -1.79
C ALA A 9 -1.42 -3.17 -2.86
N ILE A 10 -1.28 -3.58 -4.11
CA ILE A 10 -1.96 -2.93 -5.23
C ILE A 10 -3.21 -3.75 -5.47
N ILE A 11 -4.28 -3.36 -4.81
CA ILE A 11 -5.56 -4.09 -4.86
C ILE A 11 -6.30 -3.67 -6.12
N THR A 12 -6.62 -4.64 -6.97
CA THR A 12 -7.29 -4.36 -8.24
C THR A 12 -8.70 -4.94 -8.26
N LYS A 13 -9.60 -4.22 -8.94
CA LYS A 13 -10.98 -4.67 -9.17
C LYS A 13 -11.56 -3.85 -10.32
N ASN A 14 -12.11 -4.53 -11.32
CA ASN A 14 -12.77 -3.87 -12.46
C ASN A 14 -11.89 -2.81 -13.14
N ASN A 15 -10.61 -3.12 -13.33
CA ASN A 15 -9.62 -2.23 -13.96
C ASN A 15 -9.35 -0.96 -13.16
N LYS A 16 -9.64 -0.98 -11.85
CA LYS A 16 -9.35 0.11 -10.95
C LYS A 16 -8.43 -0.36 -9.84
N TYR A 17 -7.77 0.60 -9.21
CA TYR A 17 -6.80 0.38 -8.13
C TYR A 17 -7.29 1.04 -6.86
N PHE A 18 -7.14 0.33 -5.75
CA PHE A 18 -7.51 0.87 -4.44
C PHE A 18 -6.36 1.71 -3.87
N ILE A 19 -6.67 2.94 -3.51
CA ILE A 19 -5.70 3.83 -2.84
C ILE A 19 -6.33 4.36 -1.56
N ALA A 20 -5.48 4.66 -0.58
CA ALA A 20 -5.96 5.11 0.73
C ALA A 20 -5.11 6.29 1.21
N LYS A 21 -5.77 7.25 1.85
CA LYS A 21 -5.14 8.47 2.34
C LYS A 21 -4.63 8.25 3.75
N ARG A 22 -3.32 8.48 3.96
CA ARG A 22 -2.70 8.33 5.27
C ARG A 22 -3.28 9.35 6.25
N ASN A 23 -3.50 8.90 7.48
CA ASN A 23 -3.98 9.77 8.54
C ASN A 23 -3.00 10.94 8.71
N LYS A 24 -3.53 12.15 8.87
CA LYS A 24 -2.74 13.39 8.97
C LYS A 24 -1.76 13.40 10.13
N ASN A 25 -1.98 12.57 11.15
CA ASN A 25 -1.10 12.49 12.32
C ASN A 25 0.08 11.54 12.11
N LYS A 26 0.14 10.83 10.99
CA LYS A 26 1.24 9.93 10.67
C LYS A 26 2.29 10.61 9.81
N HIS A 27 3.50 10.02 9.78
CA HIS A 27 4.54 10.47 8.86
C HIS A 27 4.01 10.37 7.42
N LEU A 28 4.21 11.42 6.62
CA LEU A 28 3.64 11.55 5.28
C LEU A 28 2.10 11.54 5.31
N GLY A 29 1.52 12.05 6.39
CA GLY A 29 0.06 12.16 6.53
C GLY A 29 -0.54 13.05 5.47
N GLY A 30 -1.76 12.72 5.05
CA GLY A 30 -2.47 13.46 4.03
C GLY A 30 -2.15 13.04 2.60
N PHE A 31 -1.12 12.23 2.38
CA PHE A 31 -0.81 11.66 1.06
C PHE A 31 -1.55 10.36 0.88
N TYR A 32 -1.89 10.06 -0.38
CA TYR A 32 -2.44 8.76 -0.75
C TYR A 32 -1.32 7.75 -0.93
N GLU A 33 -1.63 6.47 -0.71
CA GLU A 33 -0.67 5.38 -0.80
C GLU A 33 -1.36 4.08 -1.17
N PHE A 34 -0.56 3.09 -1.54
CA PHE A 34 -1.02 1.70 -1.59
C PHE A 34 -0.87 1.15 -0.17
N PRO A 35 -1.95 0.61 0.43
CA PRO A 35 -1.90 0.17 1.82
C PRO A 35 -0.97 -1.02 2.04
N GLY A 36 -0.43 -1.13 3.23
CA GLY A 36 0.49 -2.18 3.61
C GLY A 36 1.19 -1.82 4.90
N GLY A 37 2.31 -2.46 5.17
CA GLY A 37 3.04 -2.17 6.39
C GLY A 37 4.35 -2.93 6.52
N LYS A 38 4.93 -2.81 7.70
CA LYS A 38 6.26 -3.36 8.00
C LYS A 38 6.23 -4.88 8.10
N GLN A 39 7.25 -5.51 7.53
CA GLN A 39 7.48 -6.94 7.69
C GLN A 39 7.85 -7.25 9.14
N ASP A 40 7.13 -8.20 9.73
CA ASP A 40 7.46 -8.69 11.06
C ASP A 40 8.53 -9.78 10.95
N LYS A 41 9.16 -10.06 12.09
CA LYS A 41 10.15 -11.12 12.21
C LYS A 41 9.50 -12.47 11.88
N ASN A 42 10.20 -13.28 11.09
CA ASN A 42 9.74 -14.62 10.69
C ASN A 42 8.53 -14.64 9.76
N GLU A 43 8.28 -13.54 9.09
CA GLU A 43 7.16 -13.38 8.19
C GLU A 43 7.68 -13.19 6.77
N THR A 44 7.05 -13.82 5.78
CA THR A 44 7.36 -13.51 4.38
C THR A 44 6.71 -12.18 4.01
N LEU A 45 7.14 -11.56 2.91
CA LEU A 45 6.51 -10.33 2.44
C LEU A 45 5.05 -10.54 2.07
N GLN A 46 4.71 -11.70 1.49
CA GLN A 46 3.32 -12.04 1.17
C GLN A 46 2.48 -12.14 2.43
N GLU A 47 3.01 -12.77 3.47
CA GLU A 47 2.32 -12.86 4.76
C GLU A 47 2.12 -11.48 5.38
N THR A 48 3.11 -10.59 5.21
CA THR A 48 3.02 -9.22 5.70
C THR A 48 1.84 -8.50 5.06
N VAL A 49 1.73 -8.57 3.75
CA VAL A 49 0.66 -7.91 3.01
C VAL A 49 -0.71 -8.43 3.46
N ILE A 50 -0.85 -9.76 3.58
CA ILE A 50 -2.11 -10.36 4.02
C ILE A 50 -2.51 -9.85 5.40
N ARG A 51 -1.56 -9.86 6.33
CA ARG A 51 -1.80 -9.42 7.71
C ARG A 51 -2.13 -7.94 7.79
N GLU A 52 -1.32 -7.09 7.15
CA GLU A 52 -1.50 -5.64 7.21
C GLU A 52 -2.83 -5.22 6.59
N ILE A 53 -3.20 -5.81 5.47
CA ILE A 53 -4.47 -5.47 4.82
C ILE A 53 -5.65 -5.93 5.67
N LYS A 54 -5.54 -7.09 6.33
CA LYS A 54 -6.57 -7.53 7.26
C LYS A 54 -6.73 -6.56 8.43
N GLU A 55 -5.62 -6.08 8.97
CA GLU A 55 -5.63 -5.12 10.09
C GLU A 55 -6.18 -3.77 9.68
N GLU A 56 -5.80 -3.28 8.51
CA GLU A 56 -6.13 -1.91 8.07
C GLU A 56 -7.49 -1.79 7.40
N LEU A 57 -7.93 -2.81 6.68
CA LEU A 57 -9.11 -2.75 5.83
C LEU A 57 -10.17 -3.82 6.13
N GLU A 58 -9.87 -4.78 6.98
CA GLU A 58 -10.77 -5.90 7.37
C GLU A 58 -11.18 -6.80 6.20
N VAL A 59 -10.34 -6.92 5.18
CA VAL A 59 -10.60 -7.83 4.07
C VAL A 59 -9.51 -8.88 3.97
N ASN A 60 -9.87 -10.04 3.40
CA ASN A 60 -8.94 -11.10 3.08
C ASN A 60 -8.56 -10.97 1.60
N ILE A 61 -7.27 -11.05 1.31
CA ILE A 61 -6.77 -10.87 -0.05
C ILE A 61 -6.01 -12.10 -0.52
N PHE A 62 -6.00 -12.28 -1.83
CA PHE A 62 -5.09 -13.18 -2.53
C PHE A 62 -3.91 -12.33 -3.01
N VAL A 63 -2.69 -12.75 -2.69
CA VAL A 63 -1.48 -12.06 -3.12
C VAL A 63 -0.99 -12.70 -4.41
N GLY A 64 -0.95 -11.91 -5.46
CA GLY A 64 -0.52 -12.35 -6.77
C GLY A 64 0.91 -11.96 -7.08
N LYS A 65 1.15 -11.53 -8.30
CA LYS A 65 2.48 -11.20 -8.83
C LYS A 65 3.05 -9.97 -8.15
N LYS A 66 4.35 -10.01 -7.86
CA LYS A 66 5.09 -8.83 -7.40
C LYS A 66 5.29 -7.89 -8.59
N LEU A 67 4.88 -6.64 -8.44
CA LEU A 67 5.04 -5.63 -9.49
C LEU A 67 6.46 -5.07 -9.51
N GLY A 68 7.00 -4.77 -8.34
CA GLY A 68 8.31 -4.15 -8.26
C GLY A 68 8.67 -3.71 -6.86
N GLU A 69 9.73 -2.93 -6.78
CA GLU A 69 10.30 -2.45 -5.52
C GLU A 69 10.68 -0.99 -5.66
N GLU A 70 10.64 -0.29 -4.54
CA GLU A 70 11.09 1.10 -4.45
C GLU A 70 11.84 1.32 -3.15
N TYR A 71 12.71 2.30 -3.14
CA TYR A 71 13.43 2.72 -1.95
C TYR A 71 13.05 4.15 -1.62
N TYR A 72 12.76 4.38 -0.35
CA TYR A 72 12.47 5.74 0.11
C TYR A 72 13.22 6.01 1.40
N LYS A 73 13.86 7.16 1.47
CA LYS A 73 14.61 7.56 2.66
C LYS A 73 14.44 9.07 2.88
N ASP A 74 14.17 9.43 4.11
CA ASP A 74 14.22 10.82 4.53
C ASP A 74 14.88 10.89 5.92
N GLU A 75 14.73 12.01 6.62
CA GLU A 75 15.34 12.19 7.92
C GLU A 75 14.83 11.22 8.99
N LYS A 76 13.61 10.70 8.81
CA LYS A 76 12.93 9.87 9.80
C LYS A 76 12.90 8.40 9.46
N ILE A 77 12.84 8.05 8.18
CA ILE A 77 12.67 6.64 7.77
C ILE A 77 13.59 6.28 6.62
N ASN A 78 13.90 4.98 6.56
CA ASN A 78 14.65 4.36 5.49
C ASN A 78 13.95 3.06 5.16
N VAL A 79 13.18 3.02 4.06
CA VAL A 79 12.32 1.89 3.74
C VAL A 79 12.62 1.31 2.37
N HIS A 80 12.46 -0.01 2.29
CA HIS A 80 12.48 -0.78 1.05
C HIS A 80 11.06 -1.29 0.84
N LEU A 81 10.38 -0.73 -0.16
CA LEU A 81 8.98 -1.02 -0.45
C LEU A 81 8.88 -2.13 -1.49
N HIS A 82 8.03 -3.12 -1.22
CA HIS A 82 7.76 -4.24 -2.13
C HIS A 82 6.29 -4.22 -2.47
N TYR A 83 5.95 -4.19 -3.76
CA TYR A 83 4.55 -4.04 -4.21
C TYR A 83 4.06 -5.32 -4.84
N PHE A 84 2.88 -5.77 -4.40
CA PHE A 84 2.24 -6.98 -4.91
C PHE A 84 0.85 -6.67 -5.43
N PHE A 85 0.51 -7.22 -6.60
CA PHE A 85 -0.88 -7.20 -7.05
C PHE A 85 -1.70 -8.11 -6.16
N CYS A 86 -2.86 -7.63 -5.73
CA CYS A 86 -3.75 -8.36 -4.84
C CYS A 86 -5.19 -8.25 -5.30
N THR A 87 -6.00 -9.26 -4.94
CA THR A 87 -7.44 -9.22 -5.16
C THR A 87 -8.14 -9.55 -3.85
N ILE A 88 -9.32 -8.97 -3.63
CA ILE A 88 -10.11 -9.26 -2.44
C ILE A 88 -10.81 -10.59 -2.61
N ILE A 89 -10.61 -11.51 -1.66
CA ILE A 89 -11.29 -12.82 -1.64
C ILE A 89 -12.61 -12.71 -0.89
N SER A 90 -12.63 -11.99 0.24
CA SER A 90 -13.81 -11.87 1.09
C SER A 90 -13.72 -10.64 1.97
N GLY A 91 -14.85 -10.22 2.50
CA GLY A 91 -14.96 -9.08 3.39
C GLY A 91 -15.34 -7.80 2.69
N ASN A 92 -15.72 -6.80 3.48
CA ASN A 92 -16.02 -5.46 3.00
C ASN A 92 -15.00 -4.49 3.58
N ILE A 93 -14.53 -3.56 2.77
CA ILE A 93 -13.49 -2.62 3.21
C ILE A 93 -14.02 -1.71 4.32
N VAL A 94 -13.31 -1.70 5.45
CA VAL A 94 -13.53 -0.78 6.56
C VAL A 94 -12.20 -0.08 6.83
N LEU A 95 -12.20 1.24 6.79
CA LEU A 95 -10.97 2.01 7.03
C LEU A 95 -10.69 2.09 8.52
N LYS A 96 -9.71 1.34 8.99
CA LYS A 96 -9.35 1.32 10.42
C LYS A 96 -8.30 2.38 10.74
N GLU A 97 -7.43 2.71 9.78
CA GLU A 97 -6.28 3.60 10.00
C GLU A 97 -6.19 4.76 9.02
N HIS A 98 -6.83 4.66 7.87
CA HIS A 98 -6.76 5.69 6.83
C HIS A 98 -7.93 6.66 6.95
N GLU A 99 -7.71 7.91 6.50
CA GLU A 99 -8.74 8.95 6.54
C GLU A 99 -9.77 8.82 5.42
N ASP A 100 -9.35 8.31 4.27
CA ASP A 100 -10.18 8.25 3.08
C ASP A 100 -9.63 7.21 2.13
N SER A 101 -10.41 6.86 1.12
CA SER A 101 -9.98 5.89 0.11
C SER A 101 -10.71 6.15 -1.20
N ALA A 102 -10.19 5.57 -2.27
CA ALA A 102 -10.80 5.65 -3.58
C ALA A 102 -10.40 4.46 -4.43
N TRP A 103 -11.27 4.09 -5.37
CA TRP A 103 -10.94 3.19 -6.46
C TRP A 103 -10.70 4.05 -7.68
N VAL A 104 -9.50 4.00 -8.24
CA VAL A 104 -9.11 4.90 -9.32
C VAL A 104 -8.63 4.13 -10.54
N SER A 105 -8.92 4.66 -11.71
CA SER A 105 -8.33 4.15 -12.95
C SER A 105 -6.90 4.67 -13.06
N LYS A 106 -6.14 4.09 -13.99
CA LYS A 106 -4.76 4.51 -14.22
C LYS A 106 -4.67 6.02 -14.50
N GLU A 107 -5.60 6.55 -15.30
CA GLU A 107 -5.60 7.95 -15.68
C GLU A 107 -5.93 8.89 -14.53
N GLU A 108 -6.61 8.39 -13.51
CA GLU A 108 -7.03 9.19 -12.36
C GLU A 108 -5.96 9.39 -11.31
N PHE A 109 -4.86 8.63 -11.36
CA PHE A 109 -3.78 8.80 -10.37
C PHE A 109 -3.27 10.23 -10.29
N LYS A 110 -3.24 10.93 -11.42
CA LYS A 110 -2.77 12.32 -11.48
C LYS A 110 -3.60 13.28 -10.63
N ASN A 111 -4.80 12.88 -10.23
CA ASN A 111 -5.69 13.70 -9.43
C ASN A 111 -5.43 13.57 -7.92
N TYR A 112 -4.47 12.75 -7.53
CA TYR A 112 -4.20 12.46 -6.11
C TYR A 112 -2.73 12.72 -5.80
N ASN A 113 -2.48 13.21 -4.58
CA ASN A 113 -1.11 13.42 -4.10
C ASN A 113 -0.62 12.15 -3.45
N PHE A 114 0.37 11.50 -4.07
CA PHE A 114 0.92 10.25 -3.56
C PHE A 114 2.16 10.48 -2.70
N ALA A 115 2.32 9.60 -1.69
CA ALA A 115 3.54 9.53 -0.92
C ALA A 115 4.72 9.28 -1.87
N GLU A 116 5.87 9.90 -1.57
CA GLU A 116 7.04 9.90 -2.45
C GLU A 116 7.48 8.49 -2.85
N GLY A 117 7.45 7.55 -1.91
CA GLY A 117 7.86 6.18 -2.19
C GLY A 117 6.99 5.45 -3.21
N ASP A 118 5.72 5.87 -3.36
CA ASP A 118 4.78 5.19 -4.25
C ASP A 118 4.71 5.78 -5.65
N LYS A 119 5.29 6.96 -5.87
CA LYS A 119 5.15 7.67 -7.15
C LYS A 119 5.71 6.92 -8.35
N ASP A 120 6.89 6.33 -8.19
CA ASP A 120 7.56 5.68 -9.32
C ASP A 120 6.91 4.36 -9.67
N ILE A 121 6.33 3.66 -8.69
CA ILE A 121 5.69 2.38 -8.95
C ILE A 121 4.45 2.54 -9.83
N ILE A 122 3.78 3.68 -9.72
CA ILE A 122 2.58 3.97 -10.52
C ILE A 122 2.88 3.90 -12.02
N SER A 123 4.08 4.30 -12.42
CA SER A 123 4.47 4.28 -13.83
C SER A 123 4.52 2.87 -14.41
N LEU A 124 4.57 1.84 -13.56
CA LEU A 124 4.60 0.44 -13.98
C LEU A 124 3.20 -0.17 -14.14
N LEU A 125 2.17 0.55 -13.76
CA LEU A 125 0.78 0.04 -13.80
C LEU A 125 0.15 0.17 -15.19
#